data_0e80c104f9ec72ec49dcfe29d5d95e31
#
_entry.id   0e80c104f9ec72ec49dcfe29d5d95e31
#
_cell.length_a   1.000
_cell.length_b   1.000
_cell.length_c   1.000
_cell.angle_alpha   90.00
_cell.angle_beta   90.00
_cell.angle_gamma   90.00
#
_symmetry.space_group_name_H-M   'P 1'
#
loop_
_entity.id
_entity.type
_entity.pdbx_description
1 polymer ?
#
loop_
_entity_poly.entity_id
_entity_poly.type
_entity_poly.pdbx_seq_one_letter_code
_entity_poly.pdbx_strand_id
1 'polypeptide(L)'
;GVTFHVGSQCTNAYSWHMALDKTKDLWDIAAQSGIKLSMINIGGGYPIRYKKNVVDIATIDKEIDKIIYSKFPPDTRVFIEPGRAVVGDSGIFVATVIGKARRADGDWLYLDVGVFNGLMESVGGIKYSYIFENNMKKKTWTLAGPSCDSFDVIEIGAELPDPEVGSYVLILSGGAYTISYASEFNGFSIPKTILI
;
A
#
# COMPACT_ATOMS: atom_id res chain seq x y z
N GLY A 1 23.62 1.30 -16.00
CA GLY A 1 22.31 1.95 -15.86
C GLY A 1 22.17 2.67 -14.54
N VAL A 2 21.06 3.39 -14.40
CA VAL A 2 20.67 4.06 -13.15
C VAL A 2 19.33 3.48 -12.70
N THR A 3 19.15 3.30 -11.40
CA THR A 3 17.90 2.86 -10.80
C THR A 3 17.51 3.81 -9.66
N PHE A 4 16.19 4.00 -9.47
CA PHE A 4 15.64 4.73 -8.36
C PHE A 4 14.26 4.18 -7.96
N HIS A 5 13.73 4.64 -6.83
CA HIS A 5 12.38 4.34 -6.37
C HIS A 5 11.80 5.58 -5.68
N VAL A 6 10.59 5.99 -6.06
CA VAL A 6 9.97 7.24 -5.60
C VAL A 6 9.20 7.11 -4.28
N GLY A 7 9.17 5.92 -3.71
CA GLY A 7 8.39 5.59 -2.52
C GLY A 7 7.09 4.86 -2.84
N SER A 8 6.62 4.05 -1.88
CA SER A 8 5.41 3.24 -2.02
C SER A 8 4.16 4.15 -2.07
N GLN A 9 3.12 3.72 -2.82
CA GLN A 9 1.84 4.43 -2.93
C GLN A 9 2.02 5.91 -3.35
N CYS A 10 2.88 6.16 -4.32
CA CYS A 10 3.18 7.51 -4.79
C CYS A 10 2.04 8.01 -5.69
N THR A 11 1.29 8.97 -5.21
CA THR A 11 0.12 9.55 -5.92
C THR A 11 0.46 10.80 -6.73
N ASN A 12 1.73 11.22 -6.72
CA ASN A 12 2.19 12.43 -7.40
C ASN A 12 3.21 12.09 -8.48
N ALA A 13 2.83 12.19 -9.75
CA ALA A 13 3.70 11.96 -10.90
C ALA A 13 4.95 12.86 -10.90
N TYR A 14 4.91 14.02 -10.26
CA TYR A 14 6.05 14.93 -10.14
C TYR A 14 7.24 14.31 -9.38
N SER A 15 7.00 13.30 -8.52
CA SER A 15 8.08 12.57 -7.86
C SER A 15 8.98 11.83 -8.86
N TRP A 16 8.40 11.22 -9.89
CA TRP A 16 9.17 10.62 -10.99
C TRP A 16 9.91 11.68 -11.82
N HIS A 17 9.27 12.84 -12.06
CA HIS A 17 9.91 13.95 -12.75
C HIS A 17 11.21 14.36 -12.05
N MET A 18 11.15 14.64 -10.76
CA MET A 18 12.34 15.03 -9.98
C MET A 18 13.42 13.93 -9.94
N ALA A 19 13.01 12.66 -9.86
CA ALA A 19 13.96 11.55 -9.87
C ALA A 19 14.64 11.39 -11.25
N LEU A 20 13.89 11.59 -12.34
CA LEU A 20 14.42 11.58 -13.70
C LEU A 20 15.35 12.76 -13.98
N ASP A 21 15.10 13.92 -13.38
CA ASP A 21 16.04 15.05 -13.48
C ASP A 21 17.39 14.70 -12.85
N LYS A 22 17.38 14.18 -11.63
CA LYS A 22 18.60 13.70 -10.96
C LYS A 22 19.28 12.56 -11.73
N THR A 23 18.48 11.68 -12.33
CA THR A 23 19.01 10.61 -13.18
C THR A 23 19.71 11.17 -14.40
N LYS A 24 19.17 12.24 -15.00
CA LYS A 24 19.82 12.91 -16.14
C LYS A 24 21.16 13.54 -15.75
N ASP A 25 21.24 14.17 -14.59
CA ASP A 25 22.50 14.73 -14.09
C ASP A 25 23.58 13.62 -13.96
N LEU A 26 23.21 12.49 -13.36
CA LEU A 26 24.11 11.32 -13.24
C LEU A 26 24.48 10.74 -14.60
N TRP A 27 23.55 10.72 -15.56
CA TRP A 27 23.78 10.25 -16.92
C TRP A 27 24.82 11.10 -17.63
N ASP A 28 24.74 12.42 -17.48
CA ASP A 28 25.69 13.37 -18.11
C ASP A 28 27.08 13.28 -17.47
N ILE A 29 27.16 13.13 -16.14
CA ILE A 29 28.44 12.90 -15.45
C ILE A 29 29.08 11.59 -15.92
N ALA A 30 28.30 10.52 -16.07
CA ALA A 30 28.81 9.25 -16.59
C ALA A 30 29.35 9.40 -18.01
N ALA A 31 28.64 10.09 -18.90
CA ALA A 31 29.04 10.34 -20.27
C ALA A 31 30.34 11.15 -20.33
N GLN A 32 30.48 12.20 -19.52
CA GLN A 32 31.72 13.00 -19.41
C GLN A 32 32.90 12.16 -18.91
N SER A 33 32.61 11.12 -18.11
CA SER A 33 33.62 10.17 -17.62
C SER A 33 33.90 9.01 -18.58
N GLY A 34 33.36 9.03 -19.81
CA GLY A 34 33.51 7.96 -20.79
C GLY A 34 32.68 6.71 -20.52
N ILE A 35 31.73 6.76 -19.59
CA ILE A 35 30.87 5.65 -19.25
C ILE A 35 29.54 5.76 -20.02
N LYS A 36 29.28 4.81 -20.93
CA LYS A 36 28.02 4.74 -21.69
C LYS A 36 26.96 4.01 -20.87
N LEU A 37 25.96 4.76 -20.39
CA LEU A 37 24.76 4.19 -19.80
C LEU A 37 23.74 3.82 -20.89
N SER A 38 22.94 2.78 -20.67
CA SER A 38 21.98 2.26 -21.67
C SER A 38 20.63 1.86 -21.04
N MET A 39 20.46 2.08 -19.74
CA MET A 39 19.28 1.57 -19.00
C MET A 39 18.92 2.52 -17.87
N ILE A 40 17.62 2.72 -17.70
CA ILE A 40 17.02 3.36 -16.53
C ILE A 40 15.99 2.38 -15.94
N ASN A 41 16.06 2.15 -14.63
CA ASN A 41 15.00 1.50 -13.90
C ASN A 41 14.31 2.56 -13.02
N ILE A 42 13.09 2.89 -13.34
CA ILE A 42 12.30 3.91 -12.64
C ILE A 42 11.60 3.39 -11.38
N GLY A 43 11.89 2.12 -11.01
CA GLY A 43 11.39 1.48 -9.81
C GLY A 43 9.90 1.21 -9.82
N GLY A 44 9.34 1.14 -8.62
CA GLY A 44 7.91 0.99 -8.38
C GLY A 44 7.32 2.26 -7.77
N GLY A 45 6.36 2.04 -6.86
CA GLY A 45 5.67 3.12 -6.17
C GLY A 45 4.31 3.45 -6.76
N TYR A 46 3.94 2.85 -7.88
CA TYR A 46 2.63 3.05 -8.52
C TYR A 46 1.48 2.76 -7.54
N PRO A 47 0.53 3.72 -7.42
CA PRO A 47 -0.51 3.64 -6.41
C PRO A 47 -1.69 2.78 -6.87
N ILE A 48 -2.43 2.23 -5.89
CA ILE A 48 -3.79 1.74 -6.07
C ILE A 48 -4.78 2.58 -5.26
N ARG A 49 -6.05 2.43 -5.58
CA ARG A 49 -7.11 3.04 -4.81
C ARG A 49 -7.38 2.24 -3.53
N TYR A 50 -7.22 2.89 -2.38
CA TYR A 50 -7.74 2.44 -1.09
C TYR A 50 -9.04 3.19 -0.75
N LYS A 51 -9.05 4.08 0.25
CA LYS A 51 -10.20 4.95 0.56
C LYS A 51 -10.29 6.18 -0.34
N LYS A 52 -9.14 6.70 -0.79
CA LYS A 52 -9.06 7.90 -1.63
C LYS A 52 -8.83 7.51 -3.08
N ASN A 53 -9.43 8.25 -4.00
CA ASN A 53 -9.10 8.13 -5.41
C ASN A 53 -7.63 8.51 -5.65
N VAL A 54 -7.01 7.83 -6.58
CA VAL A 54 -5.63 8.09 -7.02
C VAL A 54 -5.64 8.40 -8.52
N VAL A 55 -4.58 9.01 -8.99
CA VAL A 55 -4.36 9.24 -10.42
C VAL A 55 -4.23 7.88 -11.11
N ASP A 56 -4.84 7.76 -12.28
CA ASP A 56 -4.73 6.56 -13.10
C ASP A 56 -3.28 6.32 -13.54
N ILE A 57 -2.83 5.07 -13.48
CA ILE A 57 -1.47 4.65 -13.83
C ILE A 57 -1.11 5.07 -15.25
N ALA A 58 -2.04 4.90 -16.20
CA ALA A 58 -1.80 5.31 -17.59
C ALA A 58 -1.55 6.83 -17.74
N THR A 59 -2.09 7.64 -16.85
CA THR A 59 -1.80 9.07 -16.79
C THR A 59 -0.40 9.33 -16.25
N ILE A 60 0.00 8.62 -15.20
CA ILE A 60 1.36 8.69 -14.63
C ILE A 60 2.39 8.28 -15.70
N ASP A 61 2.15 7.15 -16.37
CA ASP A 61 3.06 6.63 -17.39
C ASP A 61 3.23 7.59 -18.56
N LYS A 62 2.16 8.19 -19.05
CA LYS A 62 2.25 9.20 -20.12
C LYS A 62 3.12 10.41 -19.76
N GLU A 63 3.07 10.86 -18.50
CA GLU A 63 3.93 11.96 -18.04
C GLU A 63 5.40 11.50 -17.91
N ILE A 64 5.64 10.30 -17.41
CA ILE A 64 6.97 9.70 -17.33
C ILE A 64 7.57 9.52 -18.72
N ASP A 65 6.82 8.96 -19.67
CA ASP A 65 7.27 8.75 -21.04
C ASP A 65 7.71 10.06 -21.71
N LYS A 66 6.91 11.12 -21.60
CA LYS A 66 7.28 12.45 -22.14
C LYS A 66 8.64 12.91 -21.64
N ILE A 67 8.92 12.72 -20.35
CA ILE A 67 10.17 13.13 -19.74
C ILE A 67 11.33 12.27 -20.26
N ILE A 68 11.14 10.95 -20.29
CA ILE A 68 12.17 10.00 -20.76
C ILE A 68 12.52 10.31 -22.21
N TYR A 69 11.54 10.42 -23.11
CA TYR A 69 11.78 10.72 -24.52
C TYR A 69 12.44 12.08 -24.77
N SER A 70 12.19 13.06 -23.89
CA SER A 70 12.80 14.39 -24.03
C SER A 70 14.23 14.49 -23.51
N LYS A 71 14.62 13.63 -22.55
CA LYS A 71 15.88 13.79 -21.80
C LYS A 71 16.94 12.72 -22.08
N PHE A 72 16.52 11.55 -22.54
CA PHE A 72 17.43 10.40 -22.70
C PHE A 72 17.48 9.93 -24.15
N PRO A 73 18.58 9.26 -24.55
CA PRO A 73 18.71 8.68 -25.89
C PRO A 73 17.55 7.72 -26.22
N PRO A 74 17.10 7.67 -27.49
CA PRO A 74 15.95 6.86 -27.87
C PRO A 74 16.18 5.34 -27.74
N ASP A 75 17.42 4.89 -27.67
CA ASP A 75 17.83 3.50 -27.44
C ASP A 75 17.95 3.13 -25.95
N THR A 76 17.59 4.05 -25.05
CA THR A 76 17.59 3.80 -23.60
C THR A 76 16.53 2.78 -23.23
N ARG A 77 16.95 1.67 -22.60
CA ARG A 77 16.02 0.67 -22.07
C ARG A 77 15.41 1.16 -20.77
N VAL A 78 14.09 1.09 -20.65
CA VAL A 78 13.34 1.47 -19.45
C VAL A 78 12.79 0.24 -18.76
N PHE A 79 12.98 0.14 -17.45
CA PHE A 79 12.43 -0.90 -16.58
C PHE A 79 11.56 -0.28 -15.50
N ILE A 80 10.53 -1.01 -15.08
CA ILE A 80 9.60 -0.67 -14.00
C ILE A 80 9.46 -1.85 -13.03
N GLU A 81 9.08 -1.56 -11.78
CA GLU A 81 8.88 -2.56 -10.72
C GLU A 81 7.51 -2.38 -10.02
N PRO A 82 6.38 -2.57 -10.73
CA PRO A 82 5.05 -2.17 -10.26
C PRO A 82 4.41 -3.21 -9.33
N GLY A 83 4.97 -3.47 -8.15
CA GLY A 83 4.46 -4.49 -7.22
C GLY A 83 3.00 -4.26 -6.80
N ARG A 84 2.73 -3.19 -6.05
CA ARG A 84 1.38 -2.87 -5.53
C ARG A 84 0.35 -2.70 -6.65
N ALA A 85 0.70 -2.02 -7.70
CA ALA A 85 -0.19 -1.72 -8.81
C ALA A 85 -0.70 -2.97 -9.56
N VAL A 86 0.03 -4.09 -9.45
CA VAL A 86 -0.35 -5.35 -10.13
C VAL A 86 -1.28 -6.21 -9.29
N VAL A 87 -1.05 -6.26 -7.96
CA VAL A 87 -1.76 -7.23 -7.10
C VAL A 87 -2.54 -6.59 -5.94
N GLY A 88 -2.42 -5.29 -5.73
CA GLY A 88 -2.92 -4.66 -4.51
C GLY A 88 -4.43 -4.76 -4.33
N ASP A 89 -5.21 -4.64 -5.38
CA ASP A 89 -6.68 -4.72 -5.37
C ASP A 89 -7.23 -6.15 -5.61
N SER A 90 -6.36 -7.12 -5.89
CA SER A 90 -6.75 -8.52 -6.13
C SER A 90 -7.06 -9.29 -4.86
N GLY A 91 -6.66 -8.80 -3.68
CA GLY A 91 -6.83 -9.50 -2.40
C GLY A 91 -7.90 -8.87 -1.51
N ILE A 92 -8.67 -9.73 -0.86
CA ILE A 92 -9.64 -9.36 0.17
C ILE A 92 -9.36 -10.19 1.41
N PHE A 93 -9.20 -9.54 2.59
CA PHE A 93 -9.24 -10.27 3.85
C PHE A 93 -10.67 -10.47 4.28
N VAL A 94 -10.95 -11.65 4.80
CA VAL A 94 -12.15 -11.94 5.58
C VAL A 94 -11.70 -12.07 7.02
N ALA A 95 -12.06 -11.12 7.85
CA ALA A 95 -11.74 -11.10 9.27
C ALA A 95 -13.00 -11.23 10.12
N THR A 96 -12.81 -11.63 11.37
CA THR A 96 -13.88 -11.75 12.36
C THR A 96 -13.73 -10.68 13.44
N VAL A 97 -14.81 -10.07 13.85
CA VAL A 97 -14.85 -9.22 15.05
C VAL A 97 -14.76 -10.09 16.30
N ILE A 98 -13.65 -10.01 17.01
CA ILE A 98 -13.39 -10.85 18.20
C ILE A 98 -13.69 -10.14 19.52
N GLY A 99 -13.88 -8.81 19.50
CA GLY A 99 -14.19 -8.08 20.70
C GLY A 99 -14.49 -6.61 20.47
N LYS A 100 -15.12 -6.00 21.47
CA LYS A 100 -15.36 -4.57 21.56
C LYS A 100 -15.01 -4.09 22.95
N ALA A 101 -14.46 -2.88 23.08
CA ALA A 101 -14.23 -2.24 24.39
C ALA A 101 -14.48 -0.75 24.32
N ARG A 102 -14.93 -0.17 25.42
CA ARG A 102 -14.93 1.27 25.63
C ARG A 102 -13.79 1.64 26.55
N ARG A 103 -12.90 2.48 26.07
CA ARG A 103 -11.75 2.98 26.81
C ARG A 103 -11.88 4.49 27.02
N ALA A 104 -10.95 5.08 27.78
CA ALA A 104 -10.92 6.53 28.02
C ALA A 104 -10.75 7.35 26.73
N ASP A 105 -10.07 6.78 25.75
CA ASP A 105 -9.75 7.36 24.43
C ASP A 105 -10.78 7.02 23.32
N GLY A 106 -11.87 6.32 23.67
CA GLY A 106 -12.94 6.01 22.73
C GLY A 106 -13.35 4.55 22.65
N ASP A 107 -14.10 4.22 21.61
CA ASP A 107 -14.58 2.87 21.35
C ASP A 107 -13.56 2.09 20.50
N TRP A 108 -13.26 0.86 20.91
CA TRP A 108 -12.30 -0.05 20.29
C TRP A 108 -13.01 -1.27 19.71
N LEU A 109 -12.61 -1.64 18.49
CA LEU A 109 -13.08 -2.82 17.78
C LEU A 109 -11.89 -3.71 17.46
N TYR A 110 -11.92 -4.97 17.90
CA TYR A 110 -10.84 -5.93 17.72
C TYR A 110 -11.19 -6.95 16.65
N LEU A 111 -10.25 -7.18 15.74
CA LEU A 111 -10.33 -8.20 14.70
C LEU A 111 -9.35 -9.35 14.99
N ASP A 112 -9.60 -10.52 14.38
CA ASP A 112 -8.66 -11.65 14.39
C ASP A 112 -7.48 -11.48 13.43
N VAL A 113 -7.46 -10.41 12.63
CA VAL A 113 -6.32 -9.97 11.83
C VAL A 113 -5.87 -8.59 12.27
N GLY A 114 -4.56 -8.37 12.32
CA GLY A 114 -3.98 -7.10 12.74
C GLY A 114 -2.72 -6.75 11.95
N VAL A 115 -1.94 -5.83 12.51
CA VAL A 115 -0.69 -5.35 11.93
C VAL A 115 0.28 -6.51 11.69
N PHE A 116 0.48 -7.37 12.70
CA PHE A 116 1.52 -8.40 12.64
C PHE A 116 1.17 -9.57 11.72
N ASN A 117 -0.09 -9.98 11.68
CA ASN A 117 -0.49 -11.18 10.93
C ASN A 117 -1.17 -10.87 9.59
N GLY A 118 -1.12 -9.61 9.11
CA GLY A 118 -1.66 -9.34 7.76
C GLY A 118 -1.71 -7.89 7.31
N LEU A 119 -1.84 -6.91 8.20
CA LEU A 119 -2.13 -5.52 7.83
C LEU A 119 -0.98 -4.55 8.19
N MET A 120 0.27 -4.98 8.03
CA MET A 120 1.46 -4.19 8.38
C MET A 120 1.51 -2.82 7.68
N GLU A 121 0.99 -2.70 6.47
CA GLU A 121 0.97 -1.45 5.71
C GLU A 121 0.14 -0.34 6.39
N SER A 122 -0.74 -0.67 7.33
CA SER A 122 -1.48 0.31 8.12
C SER A 122 -0.55 1.19 8.97
N VAL A 123 0.60 0.68 9.39
CA VAL A 123 1.66 1.42 10.09
C VAL A 123 2.24 2.52 9.19
N GLY A 124 2.37 2.23 7.90
CA GLY A 124 2.78 3.19 6.86
C GLY A 124 1.68 4.19 6.46
N GLY A 125 0.51 4.15 7.11
CA GLY A 125 -0.60 5.07 6.86
C GLY A 125 -1.60 4.59 5.81
N ILE A 126 -1.50 3.36 5.31
CA ILE A 126 -2.52 2.77 4.44
C ILE A 126 -3.81 2.59 5.25
N LYS A 127 -4.91 3.13 4.71
CA LYS A 127 -6.25 3.01 5.27
C LYS A 127 -7.11 2.17 4.36
N TYR A 128 -7.44 0.97 4.81
CA TYR A 128 -8.25 0.02 4.06
C TYR A 128 -9.73 0.42 4.02
N SER A 129 -10.47 -0.13 3.05
CA SER A 129 -11.93 -0.05 3.00
C SER A 129 -12.52 -1.30 3.65
N TYR A 130 -13.53 -1.12 4.49
CA TYR A 130 -14.17 -2.19 5.25
C TYR A 130 -15.63 -2.33 4.84
N ILE A 131 -16.07 -3.58 4.62
CA ILE A 131 -17.46 -3.92 4.34
C ILE A 131 -17.97 -4.85 5.44
N PHE A 132 -19.06 -4.46 6.06
CA PHE A 132 -19.80 -5.27 7.05
C PHE A 132 -21.14 -5.68 6.47
N GLU A 133 -21.68 -6.78 6.95
CA GLU A 133 -22.98 -7.32 6.50
C GLU A 133 -24.13 -6.34 6.70
N ASN A 134 -24.08 -5.52 7.74
CA ASN A 134 -25.15 -4.62 8.15
C ASN A 134 -24.81 -3.15 7.89
N ASN A 135 -25.69 -2.43 7.20
CA ASN A 135 -25.64 -0.97 7.01
C ASN A 135 -26.21 -0.23 8.25
N MET A 136 -25.67 -0.50 9.43
CA MET A 136 -26.05 0.21 10.65
C MET A 136 -25.46 1.62 10.69
N LYS A 137 -25.98 2.46 11.59
CA LYS A 137 -25.43 3.78 11.86
C LYS A 137 -23.96 3.65 12.22
N LYS A 138 -23.11 4.40 11.51
CA LYS A 138 -21.66 4.43 11.77
C LYS A 138 -21.37 5.20 13.04
N LYS A 139 -20.30 4.78 13.71
CA LYS A 139 -19.63 5.52 14.80
C LYS A 139 -18.12 5.40 14.64
N THR A 140 -17.39 6.21 15.38
CA THR A 140 -15.95 6.27 15.35
C THR A 140 -15.34 5.16 16.19
N TRP A 141 -14.42 4.39 15.61
CA TRP A 141 -13.71 3.29 16.26
C TRP A 141 -12.20 3.43 16.17
N THR A 142 -11.49 2.95 17.17
CA THR A 142 -10.11 2.49 17.03
C THR A 142 -10.15 1.02 16.67
N LEU A 143 -9.67 0.68 15.46
CA LEU A 143 -9.63 -0.68 14.94
C LEU A 143 -8.27 -1.31 15.25
N ALA A 144 -8.25 -2.44 15.91
CA ALA A 144 -7.04 -3.10 16.38
C ALA A 144 -7.06 -4.61 16.06
N GLY A 145 -5.87 -5.20 16.00
CA GLY A 145 -5.67 -6.63 15.85
C GLY A 145 -5.71 -7.39 17.18
N PRO A 146 -5.40 -8.69 17.16
CA PRO A 146 -5.59 -9.58 18.29
C PRO A 146 -4.38 -9.66 19.24
N SER A 147 -3.22 -9.09 18.89
CA SER A 147 -1.93 -9.47 19.48
C SER A 147 -1.65 -8.89 20.87
N CYS A 148 -2.55 -8.14 21.48
CA CYS A 148 -2.37 -7.39 22.73
C CYS A 148 -1.19 -6.38 22.77
N ASP A 149 -0.43 -6.25 21.71
CA ASP A 149 0.62 -5.24 21.56
C ASP A 149 0.00 -3.88 21.24
N SER A 150 0.50 -2.81 21.87
CA SER A 150 0.01 -1.45 21.62
C SER A 150 0.24 -0.95 20.20
N PHE A 151 1.15 -1.58 19.46
CA PHE A 151 1.43 -1.31 18.06
C PHE A 151 0.41 -1.95 17.10
N ASP A 152 -0.38 -2.93 17.58
CA ASP A 152 -1.37 -3.65 16.78
C ASP A 152 -2.65 -2.86 16.55
N VAL A 153 -2.49 -1.59 16.12
CA VAL A 153 -3.58 -0.68 15.79
C VAL A 153 -3.62 -0.48 14.28
N ILE A 154 -4.72 -0.92 13.67
CA ILE A 154 -4.92 -0.86 12.22
C ILE A 154 -5.33 0.54 11.78
N GLU A 155 -6.30 1.15 12.46
CA GLU A 155 -6.78 2.48 12.13
C GLU A 155 -7.41 3.17 13.35
N ILE A 156 -6.99 4.40 13.63
CA ILE A 156 -7.63 5.26 14.62
C ILE A 156 -8.65 6.15 13.90
N GLY A 157 -9.84 6.30 14.49
CA GLY A 157 -10.90 7.15 13.95
C GLY A 157 -11.61 6.55 12.73
N ALA A 158 -11.70 5.23 12.64
CA ALA A 158 -12.43 4.55 11.56
C ALA A 158 -13.94 4.72 11.74
N GLU A 159 -14.61 5.26 10.72
CA GLU A 159 -16.07 5.41 10.68
C GLU A 159 -16.73 4.11 10.20
N LEU A 160 -17.13 3.25 11.12
CA LEU A 160 -17.63 1.90 10.85
C LEU A 160 -19.00 1.69 11.56
N PRO A 161 -19.84 0.74 11.07
CA PRO A 161 -21.03 0.33 11.80
C PRO A 161 -20.68 -0.22 13.19
N ASP A 162 -21.67 -0.48 14.01
CA ASP A 162 -21.52 -1.16 15.30
C ASP A 162 -21.81 -2.67 15.15
N PRO A 163 -20.83 -3.50 14.74
CA PRO A 163 -21.06 -4.90 14.47
C PRO A 163 -21.17 -5.70 15.77
N GLU A 164 -21.84 -6.84 15.72
CA GLU A 164 -21.80 -7.80 16.82
C GLU A 164 -20.44 -8.55 16.83
N VAL A 165 -20.02 -9.01 18.02
CA VAL A 165 -18.89 -9.94 18.14
C VAL A 165 -19.25 -11.24 17.41
N GLY A 166 -18.32 -11.73 16.60
CA GLY A 166 -18.55 -12.86 15.68
C GLY A 166 -18.95 -12.44 14.26
N SER A 167 -19.28 -11.16 14.02
CA SER A 167 -19.56 -10.68 12.66
C SER A 167 -18.31 -10.73 11.78
N TYR A 168 -18.52 -10.97 10.50
CA TYR A 168 -17.45 -10.87 9.50
C TYR A 168 -17.28 -9.45 8.99
N VAL A 169 -16.04 -9.14 8.62
CA VAL A 169 -15.67 -7.91 7.91
C VAL A 169 -14.79 -8.24 6.72
N LEU A 170 -15.13 -7.70 5.56
CA LEU A 170 -14.28 -7.76 4.37
C LEU A 170 -13.37 -6.53 4.36
N ILE A 171 -12.06 -6.75 4.26
CA ILE A 171 -11.05 -5.70 4.17
C ILE A 171 -10.53 -5.72 2.74
N LEU A 172 -10.85 -4.69 1.97
CA LEU A 172 -10.55 -4.62 0.54
C LEU A 172 -9.12 -4.17 0.28
N SER A 173 -8.64 -4.46 -0.93
CA SER A 173 -7.31 -4.05 -1.42
C SER A 173 -6.16 -4.60 -0.57
N GLY A 174 -6.30 -5.84 -0.10
CA GLY A 174 -5.31 -6.54 0.72
C GLY A 174 -4.34 -7.42 -0.07
N GLY A 175 -4.17 -7.21 -1.39
CA GLY A 175 -3.36 -8.11 -2.23
C GLY A 175 -1.86 -7.82 -2.20
N ALA A 176 -1.42 -6.65 -1.73
CA ALA A 176 -0.01 -6.27 -1.74
C ALA A 176 0.52 -5.98 -0.33
N TYR A 177 1.71 -6.49 -0.03
CA TYR A 177 2.45 -6.22 1.21
C TYR A 177 1.64 -6.52 2.47
N THR A 178 0.93 -7.63 2.45
CA THR A 178 0.10 -8.14 3.53
C THR A 178 0.65 -9.48 4.02
N ILE A 179 0.27 -10.60 3.39
CA ILE A 179 0.77 -11.93 3.76
C ILE A 179 2.31 -12.04 3.66
N SER A 180 2.95 -11.32 2.74
CA SER A 180 4.41 -11.30 2.59
C SER A 180 5.15 -10.66 3.78
N TYR A 181 4.49 -9.84 4.59
CA TYR A 181 5.01 -9.23 5.82
C TYR A 181 4.54 -9.94 7.09
N ALA A 182 3.52 -10.79 6.96
CA ALA A 182 2.85 -11.39 8.09
C ALA A 182 3.80 -12.29 8.91
N SER A 183 3.56 -12.32 10.20
CA SER A 183 4.24 -13.16 11.16
C SER A 183 3.23 -13.80 12.12
N GLU A 184 3.64 -14.87 12.79
CA GLU A 184 2.84 -15.52 13.84
C GLU A 184 3.13 -14.92 15.24
N PHE A 185 3.34 -13.62 15.28
CA PHE A 185 3.61 -12.90 16.52
C PHE A 185 2.53 -13.15 17.56
N ASN A 186 2.96 -13.44 18.79
CA ASN A 186 2.10 -13.80 19.93
C ASN A 186 1.19 -15.02 19.67
N GLY A 187 1.55 -15.90 18.71
CA GLY A 187 0.83 -17.13 18.43
C GLY A 187 -0.42 -16.97 17.55
N PHE A 188 -0.64 -15.79 16.97
CA PHE A 188 -1.72 -15.58 16.02
C PHE A 188 -1.30 -16.02 14.63
N SER A 189 -2.06 -16.94 14.04
CA SER A 189 -1.74 -17.51 12.74
C SER A 189 -1.87 -16.47 11.62
N ILE A 190 -1.02 -16.62 10.60
CA ILE A 190 -1.16 -15.90 9.34
C ILE A 190 -2.46 -16.37 8.65
N PRO A 191 -3.32 -15.45 8.14
CA PRO A 191 -4.53 -15.83 7.45
C PRO A 191 -4.27 -16.72 6.23
N LYS A 192 -5.11 -17.74 6.07
CA LYS A 192 -5.00 -18.67 4.94
C LYS A 192 -5.43 -18.00 3.64
N THR A 193 -4.58 -18.09 2.61
CA THR A 193 -4.92 -17.63 1.27
C THR A 193 -5.74 -18.67 0.51
N ILE A 194 -6.86 -18.23 -0.08
CA ILE A 194 -7.73 -19.04 -0.93
C ILE A 194 -7.82 -18.35 -2.29
N LEU A 195 -7.57 -19.09 -3.37
CA LEU A 195 -7.78 -18.62 -4.73
C LEU A 195 -9.22 -18.89 -5.14
N ILE A 196 -9.88 -17.89 -5.71
CA ILE A 196 -11.26 -17.94 -6.19
C ILE A 196 -11.33 -17.57 -7.67
#